data_b1da0fd4533cffdb14eada672f8084d7
#
_entry.id   b1da0fd4533cffdb14eada672f8084d7
#
_cell.length_a   1.000
_cell.length_b   1.000
_cell.length_c   1.000
_cell.angle_alpha   90.00
_cell.angle_beta   90.00
_cell.angle_gamma   90.00
#
_symmetry.space_group_name_H-M   'P 1'
#
loop_
_entity.id
_entity.type
_entity.pdbx_description
1 polymer ?
#
loop_
_entity_poly.entity_id
_entity_poly.type
_entity_poly.pdbx_seq_one_letter_code
_entity_poly.pdbx_strand_id
1 'polypeptide(L)'
;MAGRKFTALFSGLAAAALVSAAALAADVKPAIIYDLGGKFDKSFNEGVYNGALKFKKDSGVDFRDLEIQNDAQREQILRKFAKDGFTPIMTVGFAWETALKKVAPEYASTKFGIIDDVVDLPNVQSIVFKEQEGSFLVGVIAAKTSKTGKVGFVGGMDIPLISKFGCGYAQGVKYASGGKTEVFANMTGTTPSAWNDPVKGGELAKSQFDRGADIVYAAAGATGQGVLKAAADAGKLSIGVDSDQDYLFPGKVLTSMLKHVDVATYKSFMDAKNGTWKPGIQALGLKEGGVDFAVDEYNKSVLTADAKAAADAAKADIISGKIEVHDYMSDNKCPN
;
A
#
# COMPACT_ATOMS: atom_id res chain seq x y z
N MET A 1 -35.99 2.74 -86.39
CA MET A 1 -36.32 1.59 -85.53
C MET A 1 -35.30 1.60 -84.37
N ALA A 2 -35.74 1.94 -83.22
CA ALA A 2 -34.86 2.21 -82.05
C ALA A 2 -34.75 0.93 -81.20
N GLY A 3 -33.47 0.54 -80.98
CA GLY A 3 -33.15 -0.54 -80.04
C GLY A 3 -32.64 -0.02 -78.73
N ARG A 4 -33.45 -0.15 -77.69
CA ARG A 4 -33.07 0.22 -76.27
C ARG A 4 -32.25 -0.94 -75.69
N LYS A 5 -31.02 -0.60 -75.27
CA LYS A 5 -30.20 -1.47 -74.42
C LYS A 5 -30.53 -1.23 -72.98
N PHE A 6 -30.97 -2.26 -72.25
CA PHE A 6 -31.09 -2.26 -70.79
C PHE A 6 -29.74 -2.60 -70.16
N THR A 7 -29.23 -1.72 -69.32
CA THR A 7 -28.04 -1.99 -68.49
C THR A 7 -28.53 -2.32 -67.11
N ALA A 8 -28.32 -3.56 -66.64
CA ALA A 8 -28.63 -3.97 -65.27
C ALA A 8 -27.45 -3.58 -64.34
N LEU A 9 -27.71 -2.74 -63.35
CA LEU A 9 -26.79 -2.46 -62.25
C LEU A 9 -26.93 -3.56 -61.22
N PHE A 10 -25.86 -4.33 -60.99
CA PHE A 10 -25.74 -5.22 -59.82
C PHE A 10 -25.15 -4.40 -58.67
N SER A 11 -25.99 -4.11 -57.68
CA SER A 11 -25.55 -3.52 -56.37
C SER A 11 -25.14 -4.69 -55.45
N GLY A 12 -23.84 -4.92 -55.34
CA GLY A 12 -23.27 -5.85 -54.34
C GLY A 12 -23.28 -5.23 -52.95
N LEU A 13 -24.15 -5.73 -52.06
CA LEU A 13 -24.08 -5.44 -50.63
C LEU A 13 -22.92 -6.26 -50.02
N ALA A 14 -21.82 -5.62 -49.70
CA ALA A 14 -20.76 -6.21 -48.86
C ALA A 14 -21.19 -6.12 -47.41
N ALA A 15 -21.69 -7.24 -46.84
CA ALA A 15 -21.92 -7.35 -45.40
C ALA A 15 -20.57 -7.50 -44.68
N ALA A 16 -20.08 -6.43 -44.07
CA ALA A 16 -18.94 -6.51 -43.17
C ALA A 16 -19.36 -7.18 -41.87
N ALA A 17 -19.00 -8.45 -41.71
CA ALA A 17 -19.17 -9.18 -40.46
C ALA A 17 -18.16 -8.60 -39.43
N LEU A 18 -18.67 -7.80 -38.50
CA LEU A 18 -17.95 -7.40 -37.28
C LEU A 18 -17.81 -8.64 -36.38
N VAL A 19 -16.68 -9.32 -36.49
CA VAL A 19 -16.29 -10.38 -35.54
C VAL A 19 -15.89 -9.64 -34.26
N SER A 20 -16.82 -9.48 -33.32
CA SER A 20 -16.49 -9.13 -31.95
C SER A 20 -15.64 -10.25 -31.36
N ALA A 21 -14.33 -10.07 -31.30
CA ALA A 21 -13.48 -10.94 -30.50
C ALA A 21 -13.89 -10.77 -29.05
N ALA A 22 -14.77 -11.62 -28.54
CA ALA A 22 -14.99 -11.78 -27.13
C ALA A 22 -13.62 -12.20 -26.55
N ALA A 23 -12.96 -11.31 -25.81
CA ALA A 23 -11.79 -11.67 -25.06
C ALA A 23 -12.21 -12.81 -24.12
N LEU A 24 -11.75 -14.02 -24.38
CA LEU A 24 -11.93 -15.14 -23.47
C LEU A 24 -11.30 -14.72 -22.15
N ALA A 25 -12.12 -14.60 -21.11
CA ALA A 25 -11.60 -14.38 -19.76
C ALA A 25 -10.57 -15.46 -19.47
N ALA A 26 -9.35 -15.04 -19.11
CA ALA A 26 -8.31 -16.00 -18.80
C ALA A 26 -8.74 -16.83 -17.59
N ASP A 27 -8.57 -18.14 -17.66
CA ASP A 27 -8.75 -19.01 -16.49
C ASP A 27 -7.63 -18.68 -15.49
N VAL A 28 -7.97 -17.90 -14.47
CA VAL A 28 -7.03 -17.47 -13.44
C VAL A 28 -7.28 -18.21 -12.13
N LYS A 29 -6.21 -18.58 -11.46
CA LYS A 29 -6.21 -19.25 -10.16
C LYS A 29 -5.33 -18.44 -9.22
N PRO A 30 -5.82 -17.30 -8.70
CA PRO A 30 -5.00 -16.38 -7.93
C PRO A 30 -4.56 -16.96 -6.59
N ALA A 31 -3.39 -16.53 -6.14
CA ALA A 31 -2.92 -16.86 -4.81
C ALA A 31 -2.23 -15.67 -4.14
N ILE A 32 -2.23 -15.67 -2.81
CA ILE A 32 -1.50 -14.73 -1.95
C ILE A 32 -0.58 -15.51 -1.03
N ILE A 33 0.64 -15.04 -0.87
CA ILE A 33 1.57 -15.58 0.12
C ILE A 33 2.04 -14.41 0.98
N TYR A 34 1.59 -14.41 2.26
CA TYR A 34 1.88 -13.32 3.20
C TYR A 34 3.30 -13.40 3.76
N ASP A 35 3.74 -12.30 4.33
CA ASP A 35 4.95 -12.21 5.13
C ASP A 35 4.68 -12.57 6.63
N LEU A 36 5.74 -12.51 7.45
CA LEU A 36 5.73 -12.95 8.86
C LEU A 36 4.98 -12.02 9.83
N GLY A 37 4.39 -10.93 9.37
CA GLY A 37 3.61 -10.00 10.20
C GLY A 37 2.23 -10.51 10.64
N GLY A 38 1.77 -11.64 10.08
CA GLY A 38 0.43 -12.19 10.30
C GLY A 38 -0.63 -11.58 9.37
N LYS A 39 -1.53 -12.42 8.86
CA LYS A 39 -2.56 -12.04 7.88
C LYS A 39 -3.53 -10.96 8.39
N PHE A 40 -3.89 -11.02 9.68
CA PHE A 40 -4.87 -10.14 10.29
C PHE A 40 -4.22 -9.06 11.17
N ASP A 41 -3.21 -8.40 10.62
CA ASP A 41 -2.42 -7.36 11.28
C ASP A 41 -3.15 -6.01 11.44
N LYS A 42 -4.37 -5.88 10.93
CA LYS A 42 -5.15 -4.63 10.85
C LYS A 42 -4.49 -3.54 9.99
N SER A 43 -3.52 -3.90 9.15
CA SER A 43 -2.66 -2.99 8.42
C SER A 43 -2.39 -3.55 7.02
N PHE A 44 -1.14 -3.87 6.71
CA PHE A 44 -0.60 -4.23 5.41
C PHE A 44 -1.13 -5.58 4.86
N ASN A 45 -0.94 -6.67 5.61
CA ASN A 45 -1.35 -8.00 5.14
C ASN A 45 -2.87 -8.12 5.05
N GLU A 46 -3.61 -7.59 6.05
CA GLU A 46 -5.08 -7.59 6.01
C GLU A 46 -5.61 -6.73 4.86
N GLY A 47 -4.92 -5.63 4.51
CA GLY A 47 -5.23 -4.83 3.33
C GLY A 47 -5.17 -5.67 2.03
N VAL A 48 -4.09 -6.42 1.83
CA VAL A 48 -3.95 -7.33 0.67
C VAL A 48 -5.07 -8.38 0.63
N TYR A 49 -5.38 -8.98 1.80
CA TYR A 49 -6.49 -9.93 1.91
C TYR A 49 -7.83 -9.31 1.53
N ASN A 50 -8.10 -8.10 1.99
CA ASN A 50 -9.34 -7.38 1.67
C ASN A 50 -9.47 -7.09 0.17
N GLY A 51 -8.36 -6.75 -0.50
CA GLY A 51 -8.32 -6.61 -1.96
C GLY A 51 -8.69 -7.90 -2.70
N ALA A 52 -8.20 -9.04 -2.23
CA ALA A 52 -8.54 -10.34 -2.79
C ALA A 52 -9.99 -10.77 -2.48
N LEU A 53 -10.51 -10.45 -1.29
CA LEU A 53 -11.93 -10.66 -0.97
C LEU A 53 -12.84 -9.86 -1.89
N LYS A 54 -12.48 -8.61 -2.17
CA LYS A 54 -13.20 -7.77 -3.14
C LYS A 54 -13.13 -8.39 -4.54
N PHE A 55 -11.97 -8.87 -4.97
CA PHE A 55 -11.84 -9.58 -6.24
C PHE A 55 -12.76 -10.81 -6.30
N LYS A 56 -12.74 -11.67 -5.27
CA LYS A 56 -13.64 -12.84 -5.20
C LYS A 56 -15.10 -12.44 -5.30
N LYS A 57 -15.52 -11.40 -4.56
CA LYS A 57 -16.88 -10.89 -4.56
C LYS A 57 -17.32 -10.42 -5.95
N ASP A 58 -16.48 -9.64 -6.63
CA ASP A 58 -16.83 -8.99 -7.89
C ASP A 58 -16.66 -9.91 -9.11
N SER A 59 -15.74 -10.88 -9.04
CA SER A 59 -15.39 -11.76 -10.14
C SER A 59 -16.03 -13.15 -10.08
N GLY A 60 -16.44 -13.59 -8.90
CA GLY A 60 -16.85 -14.95 -8.61
C GLY A 60 -15.71 -15.98 -8.59
N VAL A 61 -14.44 -15.54 -8.75
CA VAL A 61 -13.27 -16.43 -8.75
C VAL A 61 -12.68 -16.52 -7.35
N ASP A 62 -12.48 -17.74 -6.87
CA ASP A 62 -11.81 -18.00 -5.59
C ASP A 62 -10.30 -17.76 -5.70
N PHE A 63 -9.67 -17.49 -4.55
CA PHE A 63 -8.23 -17.42 -4.42
C PHE A 63 -7.72 -18.32 -3.28
N ARG A 64 -6.45 -18.71 -3.36
CA ARG A 64 -5.75 -19.41 -2.29
C ARG A 64 -4.88 -18.41 -1.53
N ASP A 65 -4.79 -18.55 -0.21
CA ASP A 65 -3.84 -17.79 0.58
C ASP A 65 -3.04 -18.68 1.55
N LEU A 66 -1.86 -18.18 1.94
CA LEU A 66 -0.96 -18.88 2.85
C LEU A 66 -0.12 -17.88 3.65
N GLU A 67 0.03 -18.15 4.95
CA GLU A 67 1.01 -17.50 5.81
C GLU A 67 2.24 -18.40 5.97
N ILE A 68 3.44 -17.86 5.75
CA ILE A 68 4.68 -18.59 6.04
C ILE A 68 4.99 -18.55 7.52
N GLN A 69 5.72 -19.55 8.00
CA GLN A 69 6.13 -19.66 9.41
C GLN A 69 7.58 -19.21 9.62
N ASN A 70 8.39 -19.23 8.56
CA ASN A 70 9.78 -18.78 8.57
C ASN A 70 10.27 -18.49 7.14
N ASP A 71 11.36 -17.73 7.02
CA ASP A 71 11.93 -17.29 5.75
C ASP A 71 12.41 -18.45 4.85
N ALA A 72 12.87 -19.56 5.44
CA ALA A 72 13.38 -20.70 4.67
C ALA A 72 12.32 -21.38 3.80
N GLN A 73 11.04 -21.13 4.07
CA GLN A 73 9.92 -21.71 3.30
C GLN A 73 9.65 -20.96 1.98
N ARG A 74 10.16 -19.74 1.78
CA ARG A 74 9.77 -18.85 0.67
C ARG A 74 9.92 -19.50 -0.70
N GLU A 75 11.11 -20.01 -1.03
CA GLU A 75 11.34 -20.62 -2.35
C GLU A 75 10.50 -21.89 -2.56
N GLN A 76 10.42 -22.75 -1.54
CA GLN A 76 9.67 -24.01 -1.65
C GLN A 76 8.17 -23.74 -1.88
N ILE A 77 7.60 -22.77 -1.17
CA ILE A 77 6.19 -22.42 -1.29
C ILE A 77 5.89 -21.79 -2.66
N LEU A 78 6.75 -20.88 -3.14
CA LEU A 78 6.61 -20.31 -4.48
C LEU A 78 6.59 -21.40 -5.56
N ARG A 79 7.58 -22.33 -5.53
CA ARG A 79 7.62 -23.45 -6.47
C ARG A 79 6.38 -24.32 -6.38
N LYS A 80 5.92 -24.60 -5.17
CA LYS A 80 4.70 -25.39 -4.96
C LYS A 80 3.49 -24.72 -5.60
N PHE A 81 3.25 -23.44 -5.33
CA PHE A 81 2.10 -22.72 -5.86
C PHE A 81 2.17 -22.61 -7.39
N ALA A 82 3.34 -22.29 -7.96
CA ALA A 82 3.52 -22.24 -9.41
C ALA A 82 3.30 -23.62 -10.07
N LYS A 83 3.83 -24.69 -9.48
CA LYS A 83 3.64 -26.07 -9.93
C LYS A 83 2.17 -26.54 -9.85
N ASP A 84 1.44 -26.08 -8.83
CA ASP A 84 0.00 -26.36 -8.63
C ASP A 84 -0.89 -25.52 -9.57
N GLY A 85 -0.28 -24.71 -10.47
CA GLY A 85 -0.94 -23.93 -11.50
C GLY A 85 -1.60 -22.64 -11.00
N PHE A 86 -1.20 -22.12 -9.83
CA PHE A 86 -1.68 -20.80 -9.39
C PHE A 86 -1.06 -19.68 -10.25
N THR A 87 -1.90 -18.74 -10.68
CA THR A 87 -1.51 -17.54 -11.44
C THR A 87 -2.66 -16.53 -11.43
N PRO A 88 -2.44 -15.23 -11.07
CA PRO A 88 -1.20 -14.68 -10.52
C PRO A 88 -0.94 -15.16 -9.08
N ILE A 89 0.35 -15.18 -8.67
CA ILE A 89 0.78 -15.39 -7.29
C ILE A 89 1.29 -14.06 -6.75
N MET A 90 0.56 -13.46 -5.82
CA MET A 90 0.96 -12.23 -5.14
C MET A 90 1.77 -12.55 -3.89
N THR A 91 3.00 -12.08 -3.84
CA THR A 91 3.84 -12.13 -2.63
C THR A 91 3.79 -10.80 -1.92
N VAL A 92 3.59 -10.83 -0.60
CA VAL A 92 3.32 -9.67 0.22
C VAL A 92 4.56 -9.29 1.01
N GLY A 93 5.16 -8.15 0.67
CA GLY A 93 6.32 -7.60 1.35
C GLY A 93 7.65 -7.82 0.63
N PHE A 94 8.60 -6.95 0.95
CA PHE A 94 9.94 -6.87 0.35
C PHE A 94 10.78 -8.15 0.49
N ALA A 95 10.59 -8.91 1.57
CA ALA A 95 11.41 -10.08 1.87
C ALA A 95 11.24 -11.24 0.87
N TRP A 96 10.32 -11.13 -0.09
CA TRP A 96 10.12 -12.10 -1.16
C TRP A 96 11.05 -11.89 -2.36
N GLU A 97 11.76 -10.78 -2.45
CA GLU A 97 12.61 -10.39 -3.59
C GLU A 97 13.57 -11.51 -4.01
N THR A 98 14.38 -12.00 -3.08
CA THR A 98 15.40 -13.04 -3.35
C THR A 98 14.77 -14.34 -3.83
N ALA A 99 13.66 -14.78 -3.20
CA ALA A 99 12.97 -16.00 -3.60
C ALA A 99 12.33 -15.87 -4.99
N LEU A 100 11.73 -14.72 -5.31
CA LEU A 100 11.14 -14.46 -6.62
C LEU A 100 12.20 -14.40 -7.73
N LYS A 101 13.34 -13.75 -7.52
CA LYS A 101 14.44 -13.71 -8.48
C LYS A 101 14.94 -15.12 -8.87
N LYS A 102 14.87 -16.07 -7.94
CA LYS A 102 15.25 -17.46 -8.20
C LYS A 102 14.12 -18.26 -8.87
N VAL A 103 12.90 -18.13 -8.38
CA VAL A 103 11.80 -19.03 -8.75
C VAL A 103 11.04 -18.56 -10.00
N ALA A 104 10.83 -17.26 -10.18
CA ALA A 104 10.03 -16.77 -11.30
C ALA A 104 10.59 -17.19 -12.68
N PRO A 105 11.91 -17.23 -12.93
CA PRO A 105 12.45 -17.73 -14.21
C PRO A 105 12.17 -19.22 -14.48
N GLU A 106 11.97 -20.03 -13.43
CA GLU A 106 11.68 -21.46 -13.57
C GLU A 106 10.23 -21.70 -14.09
N TYR A 107 9.36 -20.69 -13.97
CA TYR A 107 7.94 -20.76 -14.30
C TYR A 107 7.50 -19.59 -15.19
N ALA A 108 8.05 -19.52 -16.40
CA ALA A 108 7.86 -18.38 -17.31
C ALA A 108 6.40 -18.06 -17.67
N SER A 109 5.49 -19.05 -17.60
CA SER A 109 4.05 -18.87 -17.86
C SER A 109 3.24 -18.41 -16.64
N THR A 110 3.83 -18.49 -15.44
CA THR A 110 3.19 -18.03 -14.20
C THR A 110 3.40 -16.53 -14.04
N LYS A 111 2.32 -15.81 -13.74
CA LYS A 111 2.36 -14.39 -13.37
C LYS A 111 2.67 -14.29 -11.88
N PHE A 112 3.67 -13.53 -11.51
CA PHE A 112 4.00 -13.23 -10.12
C PHE A 112 3.79 -11.75 -9.84
N GLY A 113 3.42 -11.43 -8.60
CA GLY A 113 3.39 -10.07 -8.07
C GLY A 113 4.25 -9.98 -6.83
N ILE A 114 4.89 -8.83 -6.61
CA ILE A 114 5.54 -8.48 -5.36
C ILE A 114 5.08 -7.10 -4.93
N ILE A 115 4.75 -6.94 -3.64
CA ILE A 115 4.47 -5.65 -3.03
C ILE A 115 5.68 -5.24 -2.19
N ASP A 116 6.07 -3.95 -2.32
CA ASP A 116 7.15 -3.29 -1.58
C ASP A 116 8.58 -3.66 -1.98
N ASP A 117 8.76 -4.27 -3.16
CA ASP A 117 10.09 -4.40 -3.74
C ASP A 117 10.02 -4.47 -5.27
N VAL A 118 11.19 -4.42 -5.92
CA VAL A 118 11.36 -4.47 -7.37
C VAL A 118 12.10 -5.73 -7.80
N VAL A 119 11.40 -6.54 -8.59
CA VAL A 119 11.97 -7.71 -9.29
C VAL A 119 11.75 -7.53 -10.78
N ASP A 120 12.79 -7.14 -11.51
CA ASP A 120 12.73 -6.88 -12.95
C ASP A 120 12.86 -8.19 -13.74
N LEU A 121 11.73 -8.87 -13.90
CA LEU A 121 11.60 -10.12 -14.66
C LEU A 121 10.34 -10.07 -15.53
N PRO A 122 10.34 -10.74 -16.70
CA PRO A 122 9.28 -10.63 -17.71
C PRO A 122 7.92 -11.19 -17.27
N ASN A 123 7.86 -11.90 -16.15
CA ASN A 123 6.64 -12.46 -15.58
C ASN A 123 6.39 -11.99 -14.14
N VAL A 124 7.03 -10.89 -13.70
CA VAL A 124 6.84 -10.28 -12.38
C VAL A 124 6.27 -8.87 -12.51
N GLN A 125 5.21 -8.60 -11.76
CA GLN A 125 4.67 -7.26 -11.52
C GLN A 125 5.14 -6.78 -10.15
N SER A 126 5.93 -5.72 -10.14
CA SER A 126 6.45 -5.10 -8.92
C SER A 126 5.61 -3.88 -8.57
N ILE A 127 4.98 -3.89 -7.40
CA ILE A 127 4.11 -2.81 -6.93
C ILE A 127 4.79 -2.13 -5.76
N VAL A 128 5.22 -0.89 -5.96
CA VAL A 128 5.84 -0.06 -4.94
C VAL A 128 5.03 1.22 -4.74
N PHE A 129 5.14 1.79 -3.56
CA PHE A 129 4.36 2.98 -3.21
C PHE A 129 5.31 4.16 -2.92
N LYS A 130 4.75 5.36 -3.03
CA LYS A 130 5.42 6.59 -2.60
C LYS A 130 4.97 6.93 -1.18
N GLU A 131 5.35 6.09 -0.24
CA GLU A 131 4.94 6.20 1.17
C GLU A 131 5.36 7.52 1.79
N GLN A 132 6.46 8.13 1.31
CA GLN A 132 6.87 9.46 1.74
C GLN A 132 5.80 10.53 1.47
N GLU A 133 5.03 10.39 0.35
CA GLU A 133 3.99 11.36 0.01
C GLU A 133 2.80 11.26 0.99
N GLY A 134 2.30 10.05 1.28
CA GLY A 134 1.23 9.84 2.26
C GLY A 134 1.65 10.20 3.67
N SER A 135 2.88 9.81 4.08
CA SER A 135 3.46 10.15 5.38
C SER A 135 3.65 11.64 5.56
N PHE A 136 3.98 12.38 4.48
CA PHE A 136 4.04 13.84 4.52
C PHE A 136 2.69 14.45 4.92
N LEU A 137 1.59 13.96 4.33
CA LEU A 137 0.25 14.49 4.64
C LEU A 137 -0.11 14.29 6.11
N VAL A 138 0.13 13.10 6.66
CA VAL A 138 -0.16 12.85 8.07
C VAL A 138 0.82 13.59 9.00
N GLY A 139 2.02 13.89 8.53
CA GLY A 139 2.95 14.81 9.19
C GLY A 139 2.42 16.24 9.27
N VAL A 140 1.83 16.75 8.18
CA VAL A 140 1.14 18.05 8.15
C VAL A 140 -0.01 18.07 9.17
N ILE A 141 -0.85 17.02 9.18
CA ILE A 141 -1.97 16.89 10.13
C ILE A 141 -1.45 16.87 11.58
N ALA A 142 -0.40 16.10 11.86
CA ALA A 142 0.19 16.03 13.19
C ALA A 142 0.70 17.40 13.68
N ALA A 143 1.45 18.12 12.86
CA ALA A 143 1.98 19.43 13.19
C ALA A 143 0.88 20.48 13.45
N LYS A 144 -0.22 20.41 12.68
CA LYS A 144 -1.37 21.33 12.86
C LYS A 144 -2.22 20.98 14.08
N THR A 145 -2.15 19.75 14.57
CA THR A 145 -2.97 19.26 15.70
C THR A 145 -2.21 19.26 17.02
N SER A 146 -0.90 19.04 17.00
CA SER A 146 -0.07 18.98 18.21
C SER A 146 -0.16 20.27 19.02
N LYS A 147 -0.34 20.11 20.34
CA LYS A 147 -0.37 21.20 21.32
C LYS A 147 0.95 21.40 22.02
N THR A 148 1.78 20.37 22.07
CA THR A 148 3.09 20.40 22.74
C THR A 148 4.22 20.83 21.80
N GLY A 149 3.99 20.79 20.48
CA GLY A 149 5.04 20.95 19.49
C GLY A 149 6.00 19.76 19.45
N LYS A 150 5.57 18.59 19.93
CA LYS A 150 6.35 17.35 19.92
C LYS A 150 5.47 16.20 19.46
N VAL A 151 5.95 15.50 18.45
CA VAL A 151 5.26 14.35 17.87
C VAL A 151 6.21 13.17 17.73
N GLY A 152 5.66 11.98 17.53
CA GLY A 152 6.44 10.76 17.49
C GLY A 152 6.21 9.95 16.22
N PHE A 153 7.17 9.09 15.94
CA PHE A 153 7.12 8.04 14.93
C PHE A 153 7.63 6.74 15.54
N VAL A 154 6.88 5.66 15.36
CA VAL A 154 7.29 4.30 15.71
C VAL A 154 7.24 3.47 14.42
N GLY A 155 8.41 3.11 13.91
CA GLY A 155 8.56 2.22 12.76
C GLY A 155 8.69 0.77 13.18
N GLY A 156 8.35 -0.16 12.29
CA GLY A 156 8.57 -1.58 12.45
C GLY A 156 10.05 -1.94 12.35
N MET A 157 10.39 -2.75 11.36
CA MET A 157 11.78 -3.16 11.13
C MET A 157 12.63 -1.98 10.65
N ASP A 158 13.85 -1.85 11.20
CA ASP A 158 14.82 -0.81 10.81
C ASP A 158 15.42 -1.12 9.44
N ILE A 159 14.75 -0.64 8.41
CA ILE A 159 15.13 -0.78 7.00
C ILE A 159 14.82 0.52 6.24
N PRO A 160 15.49 0.75 5.07
CA PRO A 160 15.28 1.99 4.29
C PRO A 160 13.82 2.27 3.93
N LEU A 161 13.03 1.24 3.64
CA LEU A 161 11.60 1.38 3.35
C LEU A 161 10.84 2.02 4.52
N ILE A 162 11.11 1.63 5.77
CA ILE A 162 10.43 2.19 6.94
C ILE A 162 10.99 3.58 7.30
N SER A 163 12.28 3.80 7.06
CA SER A 163 12.87 5.13 7.13
C SER A 163 12.23 6.11 6.15
N LYS A 164 11.77 5.65 4.97
CA LYS A 164 11.02 6.44 3.99
C LYS A 164 9.70 6.98 4.56
N PHE A 165 8.93 6.16 5.32
CA PHE A 165 7.73 6.63 6.04
C PHE A 165 8.09 7.70 7.07
N GLY A 166 9.08 7.42 7.93
CA GLY A 166 9.50 8.35 8.99
C GLY A 166 10.04 9.67 8.44
N CYS A 167 10.81 9.60 7.35
CA CYS A 167 11.35 10.78 6.68
C CYS A 167 10.24 11.63 6.01
N GLY A 168 9.31 10.99 5.30
CA GLY A 168 8.15 11.67 4.73
C GLY A 168 7.33 12.40 5.82
N TYR A 169 7.07 11.70 6.93
CA TYR A 169 6.40 12.28 8.10
C TYR A 169 7.15 13.52 8.67
N ALA A 170 8.46 13.39 8.91
CA ALA A 170 9.26 14.49 9.42
C ALA A 170 9.29 15.71 8.49
N GLN A 171 9.34 15.49 7.17
CA GLN A 171 9.25 16.55 6.16
C GLN A 171 7.90 17.27 6.23
N GLY A 172 6.77 16.52 6.36
CA GLY A 172 5.45 17.10 6.52
C GLY A 172 5.29 17.91 7.81
N VAL A 173 5.80 17.38 8.92
CA VAL A 173 5.83 18.08 10.21
C VAL A 173 6.62 19.38 10.11
N LYS A 174 7.82 19.33 9.51
CA LYS A 174 8.67 20.51 9.32
C LYS A 174 8.00 21.55 8.43
N TYR A 175 7.40 21.12 7.31
CA TYR A 175 6.68 21.98 6.38
C TYR A 175 5.55 22.76 7.09
N ALA A 176 4.69 22.07 7.83
CA ALA A 176 3.51 22.68 8.43
C ALA A 176 3.79 23.50 9.70
N SER A 177 4.89 23.21 10.42
CA SER A 177 5.28 23.90 11.64
C SER A 177 6.33 24.97 11.42
N GLY A 178 6.92 25.08 10.22
CA GLY A 178 8.09 25.93 9.97
C GLY A 178 9.31 25.50 10.79
N GLY A 179 9.45 24.19 11.04
CA GLY A 179 10.55 23.60 11.81
C GLY A 179 10.43 23.72 13.32
N LYS A 180 9.28 24.13 13.85
CA LYS A 180 9.09 24.36 15.31
C LYS A 180 8.65 23.11 16.07
N THR A 181 8.17 22.08 15.39
CA THR A 181 7.71 20.82 15.99
C THR A 181 8.82 19.78 15.94
N GLU A 182 9.14 19.22 17.10
CA GLU A 182 10.14 18.15 17.26
C GLU A 182 9.52 16.80 16.90
N VAL A 183 10.29 15.93 16.21
CA VAL A 183 9.89 14.56 15.86
C VAL A 183 10.79 13.57 16.56
N PHE A 184 10.23 12.72 17.42
CA PHE A 184 10.92 11.56 17.99
C PHE A 184 10.71 10.37 17.05
N ALA A 185 11.77 9.62 16.75
CA ALA A 185 11.68 8.43 15.91
C ALA A 185 12.35 7.23 16.59
N ASN A 186 11.68 6.08 16.57
CA ASN A 186 12.20 4.82 17.06
C ASN A 186 11.74 3.69 16.14
N MET A 187 12.60 2.66 15.95
CA MET A 187 12.25 1.40 15.29
C MET A 187 12.04 0.31 16.35
N THR A 188 11.16 -0.65 16.07
CA THR A 188 10.84 -1.72 17.01
C THR A 188 11.87 -2.85 17.00
N GLY A 189 12.65 -2.98 15.91
CA GLY A 189 13.72 -3.97 15.81
C GLY A 189 14.33 -4.06 14.42
N THR A 190 15.22 -5.04 14.26
CA THR A 190 15.96 -5.28 13.01
C THR A 190 15.63 -6.63 12.36
N THR A 191 14.65 -7.35 12.90
CA THR A 191 14.23 -8.68 12.43
C THR A 191 12.72 -8.67 12.17
N PRO A 192 12.17 -9.66 11.44
CA PRO A 192 10.74 -9.72 11.14
C PRO A 192 9.81 -9.72 12.37
N SER A 193 10.30 -10.10 13.56
CA SER A 193 9.52 -9.97 14.80
C SER A 193 9.07 -8.55 15.11
N ALA A 194 9.76 -7.54 14.55
CA ALA A 194 9.39 -6.13 14.65
C ALA A 194 7.98 -5.82 14.12
N TRP A 195 7.42 -6.69 13.28
CA TRP A 195 6.08 -6.52 12.71
C TRP A 195 4.95 -7.05 13.59
N ASN A 196 5.27 -7.85 14.63
CA ASN A 196 4.27 -8.50 15.46
C ASN A 196 4.65 -8.51 16.95
N ASP A 197 5.01 -7.33 17.47
CA ASP A 197 5.32 -7.08 18.88
C ASP A 197 4.56 -5.83 19.40
N PRO A 198 3.23 -5.93 19.63
CA PRO A 198 2.45 -4.81 20.15
C PRO A 198 2.91 -4.30 21.52
N VAL A 199 3.54 -5.16 22.34
CA VAL A 199 4.10 -4.74 23.64
C VAL A 199 5.22 -3.74 23.41
N LYS A 200 6.17 -4.07 22.56
CA LYS A 200 7.29 -3.19 22.22
C LYS A 200 6.82 -1.88 21.58
N GLY A 201 5.84 -1.97 20.66
CA GLY A 201 5.22 -0.78 20.07
C GLY A 201 4.64 0.16 21.12
N GLY A 202 3.89 -0.38 22.06
CA GLY A 202 3.29 0.38 23.17
C GLY A 202 4.33 0.99 24.11
N GLU A 203 5.42 0.29 24.44
CA GLU A 203 6.53 0.81 25.27
C GLU A 203 7.22 1.99 24.60
N LEU A 204 7.51 1.90 23.31
CA LEU A 204 8.13 3.00 22.57
C LEU A 204 7.21 4.23 22.50
N ALA A 205 5.92 4.04 22.28
CA ALA A 205 4.95 5.13 22.29
C ALA A 205 4.89 5.81 23.66
N LYS A 206 4.82 5.06 24.74
CA LYS A 206 4.86 5.61 26.12
C LYS A 206 6.12 6.41 26.38
N SER A 207 7.29 5.89 25.99
CA SER A 207 8.56 6.62 26.11
C SER A 207 8.55 7.95 25.37
N GLN A 208 7.91 8.02 24.18
CA GLN A 208 7.77 9.27 23.44
C GLN A 208 6.79 10.23 24.12
N PHE A 209 5.68 9.73 24.69
CA PHE A 209 4.73 10.54 25.48
C PHE A 209 5.38 11.10 26.73
N ASP A 210 6.21 10.32 27.44
CA ASP A 210 6.95 10.78 28.62
C ASP A 210 7.95 11.91 28.27
N ARG A 211 8.45 11.95 27.05
CA ARG A 211 9.28 13.05 26.50
C ARG A 211 8.45 14.23 26.03
N GLY A 212 7.13 14.16 26.11
CA GLY A 212 6.20 15.23 25.82
C GLY A 212 5.54 15.16 24.45
N ALA A 213 5.69 14.10 23.68
CA ALA A 213 4.89 13.89 22.47
C ALA A 213 3.40 13.82 22.83
N ASP A 214 2.54 14.36 21.98
CA ASP A 214 1.09 14.25 22.13
C ASP A 214 0.40 13.52 20.98
N ILE A 215 1.15 13.20 19.92
CA ILE A 215 0.72 12.41 18.77
C ILE A 215 1.85 11.46 18.37
N VAL A 216 1.56 10.16 18.13
CA VAL A 216 2.53 9.18 17.62
C VAL A 216 1.99 8.48 16.39
N TYR A 217 2.76 8.53 15.32
CA TYR A 217 2.49 7.80 14.07
C TYR A 217 3.14 6.41 14.12
N ALA A 218 2.37 5.37 13.78
CA ALA A 218 2.82 3.97 13.81
C ALA A 218 2.88 3.38 12.40
N ALA A 219 4.08 3.16 11.85
CA ALA A 219 4.31 2.42 10.60
C ALA A 219 4.97 1.06 10.92
N ALA A 220 4.21 0.14 11.53
CA ALA A 220 4.77 -1.04 12.19
C ALA A 220 3.92 -2.32 12.10
N GLY A 221 2.98 -2.43 11.15
CA GLY A 221 2.11 -3.61 11.02
C GLY A 221 1.33 -3.89 12.30
N ALA A 222 1.22 -5.15 12.73
CA ALA A 222 0.51 -5.54 13.95
C ALA A 222 1.09 -4.91 15.23
N THR A 223 2.39 -4.63 15.26
CA THR A 223 3.06 -3.87 16.35
C THR A 223 2.44 -2.49 16.54
N GLY A 224 1.96 -1.87 15.47
CA GLY A 224 1.29 -0.58 15.49
C GLY A 224 0.04 -0.55 16.37
N GLN A 225 -0.69 -1.66 16.51
CA GLN A 225 -1.86 -1.75 17.40
C GLN A 225 -1.50 -1.43 18.85
N GLY A 226 -0.29 -1.83 19.30
CA GLY A 226 0.23 -1.48 20.62
C GLY A 226 0.48 0.03 20.79
N VAL A 227 0.95 0.71 19.74
CA VAL A 227 1.13 2.17 19.72
C VAL A 227 -0.22 2.88 19.82
N LEU A 228 -1.21 2.47 19.00
CA LEU A 228 -2.56 3.06 19.00
C LEU A 228 -3.22 2.88 20.38
N LYS A 229 -3.09 1.68 20.97
CA LYS A 229 -3.60 1.40 22.31
C LYS A 229 -2.93 2.26 23.38
N ALA A 230 -1.61 2.36 23.35
CA ALA A 230 -0.86 3.17 24.34
C ALA A 230 -1.25 4.66 24.26
N ALA A 231 -1.48 5.19 23.04
CA ALA A 231 -1.97 6.55 22.87
C ALA A 231 -3.37 6.73 23.47
N ALA A 232 -4.29 5.80 23.17
CA ALA A 232 -5.65 5.84 23.70
C ALA A 232 -5.68 5.78 25.25
N ASP A 233 -4.90 4.86 25.83
CA ASP A 233 -4.79 4.69 27.29
C ASP A 233 -4.20 5.95 27.98
N ALA A 234 -3.24 6.64 27.32
CA ALA A 234 -2.63 7.88 27.80
C ALA A 234 -3.46 9.14 27.54
N GLY A 235 -4.63 9.02 26.90
CA GLY A 235 -5.43 10.19 26.49
C GLY A 235 -4.79 11.03 25.40
N LYS A 236 -3.80 10.48 24.68
CA LYS A 236 -3.05 11.09 23.56
C LYS A 236 -3.66 10.67 22.23
N LEU A 237 -3.08 11.17 21.13
CA LEU A 237 -3.50 10.82 19.79
C LEU A 237 -2.46 9.90 19.12
N SER A 238 -2.92 9.12 18.17
CA SER A 238 -2.10 8.29 17.31
C SER A 238 -2.46 8.49 15.84
N ILE A 239 -1.59 8.01 14.95
CA ILE A 239 -1.83 7.94 13.51
C ILE A 239 -1.60 6.49 13.08
N GLY A 240 -2.58 5.92 12.39
CA GLY A 240 -2.54 4.57 11.83
C GLY A 240 -1.79 4.51 10.50
N VAL A 241 -1.68 3.28 9.93
CA VAL A 241 -0.97 3.03 8.67
C VAL A 241 -1.62 1.94 7.83
N ASP A 242 -1.37 1.99 6.52
CA ASP A 242 -1.81 1.08 5.46
C ASP A 242 -3.32 1.08 5.27
N SER A 243 -4.06 0.55 6.24
CA SER A 243 -5.51 0.53 6.27
C SER A 243 -6.07 1.65 7.14
N ASP A 244 -7.34 1.98 6.97
CA ASP A 244 -8.05 2.83 7.91
C ASP A 244 -8.17 2.13 9.27
N GLN A 245 -7.42 2.60 10.25
CA GLN A 245 -7.36 2.06 11.62
C GLN A 245 -8.13 2.95 12.62
N ASP A 246 -8.81 4.00 12.15
CA ASP A 246 -9.45 5.01 12.99
C ASP A 246 -10.54 4.41 13.88
N TYR A 247 -11.21 3.36 13.38
CA TYR A 247 -12.24 2.61 14.10
C TYR A 247 -11.72 1.80 15.31
N LEU A 248 -10.42 1.51 15.37
CA LEU A 248 -9.85 0.73 16.49
C LEU A 248 -9.94 1.51 17.82
N PHE A 249 -9.75 2.83 17.77
CA PHE A 249 -9.88 3.70 18.94
C PHE A 249 -10.54 5.03 18.54
N PRO A 250 -11.88 5.07 18.39
CA PRO A 250 -12.61 6.24 17.94
C PRO A 250 -12.30 7.49 18.77
N GLY A 251 -11.96 8.59 18.09
CA GLY A 251 -11.59 9.84 18.73
C GLY A 251 -10.19 9.84 19.40
N LYS A 252 -9.38 8.78 19.15
CA LYS A 252 -7.98 8.66 19.61
C LYS A 252 -7.01 8.42 18.46
N VAL A 253 -7.45 7.82 17.37
CA VAL A 253 -6.72 7.81 16.12
C VAL A 253 -7.08 9.08 15.37
N LEU A 254 -6.09 9.94 15.13
CA LEU A 254 -6.26 11.24 14.48
C LEU A 254 -6.57 11.10 12.98
N THR A 255 -5.96 10.15 12.35
CA THR A 255 -6.11 9.71 10.96
C THR A 255 -5.26 8.46 10.75
N SER A 256 -5.39 7.82 9.60
CA SER A 256 -4.50 6.73 9.15
C SER A 256 -3.85 7.11 7.82
N MET A 257 -2.53 6.90 7.68
CA MET A 257 -1.86 7.01 6.39
C MET A 257 -2.25 5.79 5.56
N LEU A 258 -3.08 6.00 4.57
CA LEU A 258 -3.60 4.95 3.69
C LEU A 258 -2.56 4.56 2.65
N LYS A 259 -2.31 3.26 2.52
CA LYS A 259 -1.51 2.64 1.47
C LYS A 259 -2.38 1.57 0.82
N HIS A 260 -2.89 1.87 -0.37
CA HIS A 260 -3.95 1.10 -1.01
C HIS A 260 -3.45 -0.22 -1.63
N VAL A 261 -2.86 -1.07 -0.79
CA VAL A 261 -2.46 -2.44 -1.18
C VAL A 261 -3.66 -3.32 -1.54
N ASP A 262 -4.82 -3.02 -0.97
CA ASP A 262 -6.11 -3.62 -1.30
C ASP A 262 -6.52 -3.34 -2.75
N VAL A 263 -6.44 -2.08 -3.18
CA VAL A 263 -6.74 -1.66 -4.56
C VAL A 263 -5.72 -2.26 -5.53
N ALA A 264 -4.42 -2.25 -5.17
CA ALA A 264 -3.36 -2.80 -5.99
C ALA A 264 -3.53 -4.31 -6.22
N THR A 265 -3.83 -5.07 -5.16
CA THR A 265 -4.10 -6.51 -5.24
C THR A 265 -5.34 -6.82 -6.06
N TYR A 266 -6.46 -6.13 -5.77
CA TYR A 266 -7.69 -6.25 -6.53
C TYR A 266 -7.45 -6.02 -8.02
N LYS A 267 -6.77 -4.92 -8.36
CA LYS A 267 -6.46 -4.55 -9.74
C LYS A 267 -5.59 -5.59 -10.42
N SER A 268 -4.52 -6.05 -9.78
CA SER A 268 -3.63 -7.08 -10.32
C SER A 268 -4.38 -8.36 -10.69
N PHE A 269 -5.29 -8.82 -9.80
CA PHE A 269 -6.09 -10.02 -10.04
C PHE A 269 -7.15 -9.80 -11.12
N MET A 270 -7.80 -8.64 -11.15
CA MET A 270 -8.75 -8.28 -12.21
C MET A 270 -8.07 -8.15 -13.56
N ASP A 271 -6.89 -7.51 -13.63
CA ASP A 271 -6.11 -7.40 -14.87
C ASP A 271 -5.71 -8.80 -15.40
N ALA A 272 -5.33 -9.72 -14.50
CA ALA A 272 -5.03 -11.09 -14.89
C ALA A 272 -6.25 -11.82 -15.46
N LYS A 273 -7.42 -11.69 -14.83
CA LYS A 273 -8.69 -12.26 -15.30
C LYS A 273 -9.12 -11.68 -16.65
N ASN A 274 -8.91 -10.39 -16.84
CA ASN A 274 -9.31 -9.68 -18.06
C ASN A 274 -8.27 -9.78 -19.18
N GLY A 275 -7.12 -10.46 -18.96
CA GLY A 275 -6.05 -10.58 -19.94
C GLY A 275 -5.25 -9.29 -20.16
N THR A 276 -5.37 -8.32 -19.27
CA THR A 276 -4.68 -7.00 -19.33
C THR A 276 -3.48 -6.90 -18.38
N TRP A 277 -3.21 -7.94 -17.62
CA TRP A 277 -2.09 -7.96 -16.68
C TRP A 277 -0.74 -7.77 -17.39
N LYS A 278 0.11 -6.92 -16.82
CA LYS A 278 1.44 -6.62 -17.36
C LYS A 278 2.50 -6.76 -16.28
N PRO A 279 3.66 -7.33 -16.61
CA PRO A 279 4.83 -7.27 -15.74
C PRO A 279 5.40 -5.84 -15.68
N GLY A 280 6.40 -5.66 -14.83
CA GLY A 280 7.12 -4.40 -14.68
C GLY A 280 6.73 -3.64 -13.42
N ILE A 281 7.30 -2.46 -13.26
CA ILE A 281 7.20 -1.66 -12.04
C ILE A 281 5.97 -0.75 -12.10
N GLN A 282 5.18 -0.76 -11.04
CA GLN A 282 4.10 0.19 -10.77
C GLN A 282 4.45 0.96 -9.50
N ALA A 283 4.75 2.25 -9.63
CA ALA A 283 4.99 3.15 -8.51
C ALA A 283 3.73 3.97 -8.25
N LEU A 284 3.11 3.78 -7.08
CA LEU A 284 1.81 4.31 -6.74
C LEU A 284 1.94 5.39 -5.64
N GLY A 285 1.78 6.64 -6.01
CA GLY A 285 1.78 7.79 -5.11
C GLY A 285 0.38 8.41 -4.96
N LEU A 286 0.35 9.65 -4.49
CA LEU A 286 -0.88 10.44 -4.38
C LEU A 286 -1.56 10.65 -5.74
N LYS A 287 -0.77 10.89 -6.79
CA LYS A 287 -1.28 11.10 -8.14
C LYS A 287 -1.97 9.85 -8.71
N GLU A 288 -1.45 8.69 -8.43
CA GLU A 288 -1.98 7.38 -8.84
C GLU A 288 -3.08 6.87 -7.90
N GLY A 289 -3.35 7.57 -6.78
CA GLY A 289 -4.27 7.11 -5.75
C GLY A 289 -3.77 5.91 -4.95
N GLY A 290 -2.45 5.73 -4.89
CA GLY A 290 -1.81 4.63 -4.15
C GLY A 290 -1.66 4.89 -2.67
N VAL A 291 -1.57 6.17 -2.27
CA VAL A 291 -1.49 6.60 -0.87
C VAL A 291 -2.44 7.77 -0.62
N ASP A 292 -2.88 7.93 0.62
CA ASP A 292 -3.75 9.04 1.06
C ASP A 292 -3.74 9.13 2.60
N PHE A 293 -4.71 9.87 3.16
CA PHE A 293 -5.02 9.86 4.59
C PHE A 293 -6.51 9.64 4.84
N ALA A 294 -6.87 9.00 5.95
CA ALA A 294 -8.24 8.68 6.29
C ALA A 294 -9.03 9.88 6.79
N VAL A 295 -10.29 9.96 6.38
CA VAL A 295 -11.29 10.93 6.88
C VAL A 295 -12.61 10.21 7.02
N ASP A 296 -13.04 9.96 8.23
CA ASP A 296 -14.23 9.18 8.50
C ASP A 296 -15.03 9.66 9.73
N GLU A 297 -16.00 8.87 10.14
CA GLU A 297 -16.84 9.18 11.31
C GLU A 297 -16.09 9.01 12.64
N TYR A 298 -15.01 8.18 12.70
CA TYR A 298 -14.29 7.85 13.91
C TYR A 298 -13.27 8.94 14.29
N ASN A 299 -12.73 9.65 13.30
CA ASN A 299 -11.74 10.71 13.51
C ASN A 299 -12.29 12.14 13.47
N LYS A 300 -13.55 12.36 13.06
CA LYS A 300 -14.13 13.71 12.89
C LYS A 300 -14.11 14.59 14.14
N SER A 301 -14.02 14.01 15.32
CA SER A 301 -13.93 14.76 16.59
C SER A 301 -12.53 15.29 16.90
N VAL A 302 -11.49 14.75 16.26
CA VAL A 302 -10.07 15.05 16.51
C VAL A 302 -9.37 15.61 15.28
N LEU A 303 -9.76 15.23 14.07
CA LEU A 303 -9.26 15.80 12.83
C LEU A 303 -9.97 17.12 12.55
N THR A 304 -9.33 18.24 12.88
CA THR A 304 -9.91 19.56 12.69
C THR A 304 -10.02 19.94 11.21
N ALA A 305 -10.97 20.83 10.88
CA ALA A 305 -11.12 21.32 9.51
C ALA A 305 -9.84 22.00 8.98
N ASP A 306 -9.12 22.74 9.84
CA ASP A 306 -7.88 23.42 9.48
C ASP A 306 -6.74 22.43 9.20
N ALA A 307 -6.59 21.38 10.01
CA ALA A 307 -5.59 20.34 9.78
C ALA A 307 -5.87 19.57 8.49
N LYS A 308 -7.14 19.21 8.25
CA LYS A 308 -7.56 18.58 7.00
C LYS A 308 -7.31 19.49 5.79
N ALA A 309 -7.71 20.75 5.84
CA ALA A 309 -7.51 21.68 4.73
C ALA A 309 -6.04 21.91 4.41
N ALA A 310 -5.17 21.95 5.44
CA ALA A 310 -3.72 22.02 5.24
C ALA A 310 -3.15 20.78 4.54
N ALA A 311 -3.61 19.59 4.90
CA ALA A 311 -3.20 18.34 4.25
C ALA A 311 -3.74 18.25 2.81
N ASP A 312 -5.00 18.65 2.55
CA ASP A 312 -5.57 18.68 1.21
C ASP A 312 -4.81 19.65 0.27
N ALA A 313 -4.42 20.82 0.79
CA ALA A 313 -3.57 21.77 0.04
C ALA A 313 -2.21 21.19 -0.27
N ALA A 314 -1.55 20.55 0.71
CA ALA A 314 -0.27 19.88 0.50
C ALA A 314 -0.39 18.73 -0.52
N LYS A 315 -1.46 17.93 -0.45
CA LYS A 315 -1.76 16.87 -1.44
C LYS A 315 -1.86 17.44 -2.85
N ALA A 316 -2.59 18.53 -3.04
CA ALA A 316 -2.70 19.19 -4.34
C ALA A 316 -1.34 19.73 -4.84
N ASP A 317 -0.54 20.30 -3.96
CA ASP A 317 0.79 20.81 -4.27
C ASP A 317 1.78 19.68 -4.63
N ILE A 318 1.69 18.50 -3.97
CA ILE A 318 2.50 17.32 -4.32
C ILE A 318 2.07 16.75 -5.68
N ILE A 319 0.77 16.57 -5.91
CA ILE A 319 0.23 16.03 -7.19
C ILE A 319 0.60 16.93 -8.37
N SER A 320 0.61 18.25 -8.17
CA SER A 320 1.01 19.20 -9.20
C SER A 320 2.52 19.34 -9.38
N GLY A 321 3.34 18.73 -8.52
CA GLY A 321 4.80 18.82 -8.52
C GLY A 321 5.36 20.11 -7.92
N LYS A 322 4.52 20.93 -7.27
CA LYS A 322 4.98 22.15 -6.56
C LYS A 322 5.73 21.82 -5.27
N ILE A 323 5.34 20.72 -4.61
CA ILE A 323 6.08 20.12 -3.50
C ILE A 323 6.62 18.78 -3.98
N GLU A 324 7.93 18.59 -3.86
CA GLU A 324 8.59 17.31 -4.04
C GLU A 324 8.99 16.77 -2.67
N VAL A 325 8.39 15.64 -2.27
CA VAL A 325 8.74 14.97 -1.02
C VAL A 325 9.93 14.07 -1.27
N HIS A 326 11.04 14.34 -0.59
CA HIS A 326 12.26 13.56 -0.75
C HIS A 326 12.02 12.09 -0.37
N ASP A 327 12.45 11.19 -1.26
CA ASP A 327 12.43 9.75 -1.03
C ASP A 327 13.72 9.31 -0.34
N TYR A 328 13.63 8.90 0.93
CA TYR A 328 14.77 8.40 1.69
C TYR A 328 15.54 7.28 0.97
N MET A 329 14.83 6.42 0.20
CA MET A 329 15.46 5.31 -0.51
C MET A 329 16.36 5.76 -1.67
N SER A 330 16.29 7.02 -2.09
CA SER A 330 17.13 7.54 -3.18
C SER A 330 18.59 7.74 -2.77
N ASP A 331 18.86 8.05 -1.50
CA ASP A 331 20.22 8.38 -1.00
C ASP A 331 20.48 7.98 0.46
N ASN A 332 19.51 7.33 1.12
CA ASN A 332 19.50 6.96 2.54
C ASN A 332 19.68 8.16 3.49
N LYS A 333 19.16 9.32 3.12
CA LYS A 333 19.21 10.54 3.94
C LYS A 333 17.81 11.12 4.11
N CYS A 334 17.58 11.77 5.23
CA CYS A 334 16.40 12.60 5.45
C CYS A 334 16.82 14.08 5.48
N PRO A 335 16.19 14.95 4.66
CA PRO A 335 16.51 16.39 4.68
C PRO A 335 16.19 16.99 6.05
N ASN A 336 17.18 17.66 6.64
CA ASN A 336 17.05 18.37 7.92
C ASN A 336 16.21 19.63 7.81
#